data_c2728d49d5e90e3f2528476fae8caa91
#
_entry.id   c2728d49d5e90e3f2528476fae8caa91
#
_cell.length_a   1.000
_cell.length_b   1.000
_cell.length_c   1.000
_cell.angle_alpha   90.00
_cell.angle_beta   90.00
_cell.angle_gamma   90.00
#
_symmetry.space_group_name_H-M   'P 1'
#
loop_
_entity.id
_entity.type
_entity.pdbx_description
1 polymer ?
#
loop_
_entity_poly.entity_id
_entity_poly.type
_entity_poly.pdbx_seq_one_letter_code
_entity_poly.pdbx_strand_id
1 'polypeptide(L)'
;KNPFVFFSKKKMTVKVHFDMYHGFGNLDKAIDLLDNENRKDFRNFVNSEGSFNPFNMFICRSPELLNDYYNSLFEWLKKCESIFGFNPNKKYGLIRVYAFLAERYLSYWFKKNSNYILWPIKHYDISNDPVNL
;
A
#
# COMPACT_ATOMS: atom_id res chain seq x y z
N LYS A 1 20.88 9.49 -32.71
CA LYS A 1 19.94 8.63 -31.94
C LYS A 1 20.08 9.00 -30.48
N ASN A 2 19.05 9.58 -29.90
CA ASN A 2 19.06 10.15 -28.55
C ASN A 2 18.95 9.01 -27.50
N PRO A 3 19.95 8.75 -26.64
CA PRO A 3 19.90 7.65 -25.69
C PRO A 3 18.84 7.79 -24.60
N PHE A 4 18.22 8.95 -24.47
CA PHE A 4 17.17 9.23 -23.48
C PHE A 4 15.80 8.62 -23.84
N VAL A 5 15.58 8.13 -25.06
CA VAL A 5 14.31 7.53 -25.49
C VAL A 5 14.05 6.15 -24.89
N PHE A 6 15.06 5.48 -24.34
CA PHE A 6 14.93 4.12 -23.78
C PHE A 6 14.38 4.08 -22.36
N PHE A 7 14.39 5.19 -21.62
CA PHE A 7 13.93 5.24 -20.22
C PHE A 7 12.46 5.65 -20.04
N SER A 8 11.78 6.10 -21.09
CA SER A 8 10.44 6.72 -20.98
C SER A 8 9.27 5.74 -20.96
N LYS A 9 9.48 4.44 -21.02
CA LYS A 9 8.40 3.43 -21.09
C LYS A 9 8.33 2.45 -19.91
N LYS A 10 9.15 2.59 -18.87
CA LYS A 10 8.97 1.75 -17.70
C LYS A 10 7.86 2.35 -16.84
N LYS A 11 6.65 1.77 -16.92
CA LYS A 11 5.50 2.13 -16.10
C LYS A 11 5.94 2.07 -14.63
N MET A 12 5.75 3.16 -13.87
CA MET A 12 5.99 3.16 -12.44
C MET A 12 4.99 2.19 -11.79
N THR A 13 5.49 1.11 -11.21
CA THR A 13 4.65 0.13 -10.52
C THR A 13 4.50 0.49 -9.05
N VAL A 14 3.51 -0.13 -8.38
CA VAL A 14 3.31 0.00 -6.93
C VAL A 14 4.59 -0.36 -6.17
N LYS A 15 5.32 -1.39 -6.63
CA LYS A 15 6.61 -1.77 -6.05
C LYS A 15 7.66 -0.68 -6.21
N VAL A 16 7.85 -0.16 -7.40
CA VAL A 16 8.85 0.90 -7.65
C VAL A 16 8.55 2.13 -6.81
N HIS A 17 7.28 2.54 -6.75
CA HIS A 17 6.85 3.64 -5.90
C HIS A 17 7.18 3.37 -4.41
N PHE A 18 6.89 2.17 -3.90
CA PHE A 18 7.21 1.83 -2.52
C PHE A 18 8.72 1.88 -2.24
N ASP A 19 9.53 1.28 -3.11
CA ASP A 19 10.98 1.23 -2.97
C ASP A 19 11.61 2.64 -2.92
N MET A 20 11.10 3.57 -3.72
CA MET A 20 11.59 4.96 -3.75
C MET A 20 11.36 5.71 -2.44
N TYR A 21 10.23 5.51 -1.77
CA TYR A 21 9.83 6.30 -0.60
C TYR A 21 10.03 5.58 0.74
N HIS A 22 10.04 4.24 0.74
CA HIS A 22 10.00 3.44 1.98
C HIS A 22 11.15 2.44 2.09
N GLY A 23 12.15 2.56 1.23
CA GLY A 23 13.37 1.76 1.24
C GLY A 23 13.32 0.54 0.33
N PHE A 24 14.37 0.44 -0.47
CA PHE A 24 14.51 -0.62 -1.49
C PHE A 24 14.47 -2.01 -0.86
N GLY A 25 13.66 -2.90 -1.45
CA GLY A 25 13.52 -4.29 -1.03
C GLY A 25 12.70 -4.53 0.25
N ASN A 26 12.25 -3.47 0.94
CA ASN A 26 11.44 -3.64 2.16
C ASN A 26 10.07 -4.24 1.85
N LEU A 27 9.47 -3.89 0.72
CA LEU A 27 8.21 -4.49 0.29
C LEU A 27 8.37 -5.98 -0.01
N ASP A 28 9.47 -6.39 -0.66
CA ASP A 28 9.74 -7.80 -0.94
C ASP A 28 9.88 -8.61 0.34
N LYS A 29 10.64 -8.10 1.33
CA LYS A 29 10.79 -8.73 2.64
C LYS A 29 9.45 -8.92 3.34
N ALA A 30 8.59 -7.90 3.29
CA ALA A 30 7.25 -7.99 3.86
C ALA A 30 6.38 -9.01 3.14
N ILE A 31 6.40 -9.04 1.81
CA ILE A 31 5.66 -10.00 0.98
C ILE A 31 6.08 -11.44 1.28
N ASP A 32 7.36 -11.69 1.56
CA ASP A 32 7.86 -13.02 1.89
C ASP A 32 7.28 -13.62 3.17
N LEU A 33 6.69 -12.80 4.03
CA LEU A 33 6.01 -13.22 5.27
C LEU A 33 4.53 -13.58 5.09
N LEU A 34 3.97 -13.35 3.92
CA LEU A 34 2.61 -13.81 3.60
C LEU A 34 2.58 -15.34 3.40
N ASP A 35 1.40 -15.93 3.54
CA ASP A 35 1.13 -17.29 3.08
C ASP A 35 1.41 -17.45 1.58
N ASN A 36 1.56 -18.68 1.11
CA ASN A 36 2.02 -18.93 -0.27
C ASN A 36 1.09 -18.36 -1.33
N GLU A 37 -0.21 -18.41 -1.12
CA GLU A 37 -1.20 -17.92 -2.09
C GLU A 37 -1.16 -16.39 -2.17
N ASN A 38 -1.32 -15.71 -1.04
CA ASN A 38 -1.31 -14.26 -0.99
C ASN A 38 0.06 -13.68 -1.35
N ARG A 39 1.15 -14.37 -1.03
CA ARG A 39 2.52 -13.98 -1.42
C ARG A 39 2.66 -13.87 -2.93
N LYS A 40 2.22 -14.90 -3.67
CA LYS A 40 2.31 -14.96 -5.13
C LYS A 40 1.45 -13.86 -5.76
N ASP A 41 0.21 -13.75 -5.34
CA ASP A 41 -0.77 -12.83 -5.91
C ASP A 41 -0.41 -11.37 -5.60
N PHE A 42 0.00 -11.08 -4.37
CA PHE A 42 0.40 -9.72 -3.99
C PHE A 42 1.70 -9.30 -4.67
N ARG A 43 2.66 -10.22 -4.83
CA ARG A 43 3.88 -9.97 -5.62
C ARG A 43 3.55 -9.62 -7.07
N ASN A 44 2.64 -10.35 -7.69
CA ASN A 44 2.17 -10.05 -9.04
C ASN A 44 1.50 -8.67 -9.10
N PHE A 45 0.61 -8.37 -8.15
CA PHE A 45 -0.08 -7.07 -8.06
C PHE A 45 0.92 -5.91 -7.99
N VAL A 46 1.87 -5.92 -7.06
CA VAL A 46 2.79 -4.79 -6.86
C VAL A 46 3.76 -4.59 -8.03
N ASN A 47 4.04 -5.63 -8.80
CA ASN A 47 4.92 -5.57 -9.97
C ASN A 47 4.19 -5.19 -11.28
N SER A 48 2.88 -5.39 -11.35
CA SER A 48 2.10 -5.12 -12.57
C SER A 48 1.27 -3.85 -12.49
N GLU A 49 0.71 -3.53 -11.31
CA GLU A 49 -0.18 -2.37 -11.15
C GLU A 49 0.61 -1.07 -11.00
N GLY A 50 0.09 -0.02 -11.64
CA GLY A 50 0.66 1.33 -11.58
C GLY A 50 -0.05 2.26 -10.60
N SER A 51 -1.07 1.78 -9.89
CA SER A 51 -1.86 2.58 -8.94
C SER A 51 -2.36 1.74 -7.78
N PHE A 52 -2.65 2.40 -6.67
CA PHE A 52 -3.26 1.84 -5.47
C PHE A 52 -4.11 2.92 -4.78
N ASN A 53 -4.98 2.52 -3.87
CA ASN A 53 -5.78 3.45 -3.08
C ASN A 53 -4.98 3.92 -1.86
N PRO A 54 -4.60 5.20 -1.77
CA PRO A 54 -3.83 5.72 -0.65
C PRO A 54 -4.72 5.92 0.60
N PHE A 55 -4.07 6.20 1.74
CA PHE A 55 -4.66 6.64 3.01
C PHE A 55 -5.46 5.60 3.78
N ASN A 56 -5.48 4.32 3.39
CA ASN A 56 -6.27 3.28 4.08
C ASN A 56 -7.76 3.63 4.28
N MET A 57 -8.33 4.40 3.35
CA MET A 57 -9.72 4.84 3.42
C MET A 57 -10.61 3.94 2.56
N PHE A 58 -11.62 3.37 3.19
CA PHE A 58 -12.64 2.56 2.50
C PHE A 58 -13.93 2.49 3.29
N ILE A 59 -15.01 2.09 2.63
CA ILE A 59 -16.30 1.79 3.24
C ILE A 59 -16.63 0.34 2.91
N CYS A 60 -16.86 -0.47 3.92
CA CYS A 60 -17.28 -1.86 3.77
C CYS A 60 -18.63 -2.07 4.46
N ARG A 61 -19.61 -2.67 3.75
CA ARG A 61 -20.95 -2.95 4.30
C ARG A 61 -21.08 -4.35 4.88
N SER A 62 -20.17 -5.28 4.57
CA SER A 62 -20.17 -6.63 5.12
C SER A 62 -19.22 -6.70 6.31
N PRO A 63 -19.74 -6.96 7.52
CA PRO A 63 -18.90 -7.21 8.70
C PRO A 63 -17.97 -8.42 8.54
N GLU A 64 -18.43 -9.46 7.86
CA GLU A 64 -17.67 -10.69 7.61
C GLU A 64 -16.45 -10.37 6.73
N LEU A 65 -16.68 -9.71 5.59
CA LEU A 65 -15.58 -9.30 4.68
C LEU A 65 -14.60 -8.38 5.38
N LEU A 66 -15.10 -7.48 6.25
CA LEU A 66 -14.27 -6.57 7.02
C LEU A 66 -13.38 -7.33 8.03
N ASN A 67 -13.96 -8.31 8.73
CA ASN A 67 -13.22 -9.15 9.67
C ASN A 67 -12.15 -9.97 8.97
N ASP A 68 -12.47 -10.56 7.82
CA ASP A 68 -11.51 -11.34 7.01
C ASP A 68 -10.34 -10.48 6.56
N TYR A 69 -10.62 -9.25 6.09
CA TYR A 69 -9.59 -8.29 5.73
C TYR A 69 -8.68 -7.95 6.90
N TYR A 70 -9.23 -7.57 8.04
CA TYR A 70 -8.45 -7.17 9.20
C TYR A 70 -7.65 -8.33 9.80
N ASN A 71 -8.22 -9.52 9.87
CA ASN A 71 -7.51 -10.70 10.31
C ASN A 71 -6.29 -10.98 9.42
N SER A 72 -6.49 -10.96 8.10
CA SER A 72 -5.41 -11.16 7.14
C SER A 72 -4.35 -10.08 7.22
N LEU A 73 -4.76 -8.80 7.28
CA LEU A 73 -3.85 -7.66 7.36
C LEU A 73 -3.02 -7.68 8.64
N PHE A 74 -3.66 -7.78 9.81
CA PHE A 74 -2.96 -7.66 11.08
C PHE A 74 -2.08 -8.88 11.39
N GLU A 75 -2.50 -10.08 10.98
CA GLU A 75 -1.63 -11.25 11.07
C GLU A 75 -0.33 -11.05 10.28
N TRP A 76 -0.43 -10.54 9.06
CA TRP A 76 0.73 -10.23 8.24
C TRP A 76 1.58 -9.10 8.82
N LEU A 77 0.98 -7.97 9.23
CA LEU A 77 1.72 -6.85 9.81
C LEU A 77 2.44 -7.25 11.10
N LYS A 78 1.84 -8.12 11.93
CA LYS A 78 2.50 -8.67 13.11
C LYS A 78 3.76 -9.48 12.76
N LYS A 79 3.72 -10.27 11.69
CA LYS A 79 4.92 -10.95 11.19
C LYS A 79 5.98 -9.95 10.72
N CYS A 80 5.57 -8.83 10.10
CA CYS A 80 6.49 -7.77 9.67
C CYS A 80 7.23 -7.10 10.84
N GLU A 81 6.66 -7.08 12.04
CA GLU A 81 7.32 -6.52 13.25
C GLU A 81 8.66 -7.19 13.55
N SER A 82 8.80 -8.50 13.26
CA SER A 82 10.06 -9.23 13.45
C SER A 82 11.20 -8.71 12.56
N ILE A 83 10.87 -8.08 11.42
CA ILE A 83 11.86 -7.53 10.47
C ILE A 83 12.07 -6.03 10.68
N PHE A 84 10.99 -5.27 10.80
CA PHE A 84 11.06 -3.81 10.81
C PHE A 84 11.18 -3.22 12.21
N GLY A 85 10.58 -3.86 13.22
CA GLY A 85 10.53 -3.36 14.61
C GLY A 85 9.91 -1.97 14.71
N PHE A 86 10.00 -1.38 15.90
CA PHE A 86 9.54 -0.02 16.20
C PHE A 86 10.74 0.83 16.62
N ASN A 87 11.35 1.55 15.71
CA ASN A 87 12.46 2.45 16.01
C ASN A 87 12.09 3.90 15.64
N PRO A 88 11.88 4.79 16.63
CA PRO A 88 11.51 6.18 16.39
C PRO A 88 12.59 7.02 15.71
N ASN A 89 13.84 6.57 15.72
CA ASN A 89 14.96 7.30 15.13
C ASN A 89 15.15 7.05 13.62
N LYS A 90 14.28 6.23 13.01
CA LYS A 90 14.31 6.00 11.56
C LYS A 90 13.73 7.20 10.80
N LYS A 91 14.06 7.31 9.50
CA LYS A 91 13.42 8.27 8.60
C LYS A 91 11.91 8.05 8.54
N TYR A 92 11.13 9.10 8.28
CA TYR A 92 9.66 9.09 8.24
C TYR A 92 9.05 7.89 7.50
N GLY A 93 9.55 7.58 6.30
CA GLY A 93 9.05 6.46 5.50
C GLY A 93 9.25 5.07 6.14
N LEU A 94 10.19 4.93 7.08
CA LEU A 94 10.45 3.70 7.82
C LEU A 94 9.74 3.67 9.18
N ILE A 95 9.52 4.83 9.80
CA ILE A 95 8.72 4.93 11.04
C ILE A 95 7.27 4.48 10.76
N ARG A 96 6.73 4.86 9.60
CA ARG A 96 5.35 4.55 9.20
C ARG A 96 5.24 3.39 8.21
N VAL A 97 6.24 2.52 8.14
CA VAL A 97 6.29 1.43 7.15
C VAL A 97 5.04 0.54 7.17
N TYR A 98 4.50 0.25 8.36
CA TYR A 98 3.27 -0.55 8.50
C TYR A 98 2.06 0.11 7.86
N ALA A 99 1.89 1.42 8.01
CA ALA A 99 0.80 2.15 7.37
C ALA A 99 0.92 2.09 5.84
N PHE A 100 2.13 2.24 5.32
CA PHE A 100 2.39 2.18 3.88
C PHE A 100 2.27 0.76 3.31
N LEU A 101 2.62 -0.27 4.08
CA LEU A 101 2.34 -1.67 3.72
C LEU A 101 0.83 -1.92 3.66
N ALA A 102 0.10 -1.46 4.68
CA ALA A 102 -1.36 -1.60 4.75
C ALA A 102 -2.08 -0.96 3.55
N GLU A 103 -1.67 0.23 3.10
CA GLU A 103 -2.25 0.89 1.91
C GLU A 103 -2.14 0.03 0.65
N ARG A 104 -0.97 -0.61 0.42
CA ARG A 104 -0.76 -1.48 -0.75
C ARG A 104 -1.55 -2.77 -0.63
N TYR A 105 -1.59 -3.34 0.58
CA TYR A 105 -2.33 -4.55 0.87
C TYR A 105 -3.83 -4.36 0.73
N LEU A 106 -4.38 -3.24 1.21
CA LEU A 106 -5.79 -2.87 1.05
C LEU A 106 -6.23 -2.97 -0.42
N SER A 107 -5.48 -2.32 -1.32
CA SER A 107 -5.82 -2.29 -2.73
C SER A 107 -5.79 -3.67 -3.38
N TYR A 108 -4.79 -4.47 -3.03
CA TYR A 108 -4.66 -5.85 -3.48
C TYR A 108 -5.80 -6.72 -2.95
N TRP A 109 -6.01 -6.69 -1.63
CA TRP A 109 -6.92 -7.60 -0.95
C TRP A 109 -8.37 -7.42 -1.40
N PHE A 110 -8.86 -6.17 -1.47
CA PHE A 110 -10.20 -5.90 -1.95
C PHE A 110 -10.37 -6.19 -3.44
N LYS A 111 -9.33 -5.99 -4.25
CA LYS A 111 -9.36 -6.38 -5.66
C LYS A 111 -9.52 -7.89 -5.84
N LYS A 112 -8.91 -8.68 -4.96
CA LYS A 112 -8.99 -10.14 -4.99
C LYS A 112 -10.32 -10.68 -4.44
N ASN A 113 -10.82 -10.11 -3.35
CA ASN A 113 -11.84 -10.71 -2.51
C ASN A 113 -13.22 -10.03 -2.61
N SER A 114 -13.38 -8.98 -3.42
CA SER A 114 -14.64 -8.24 -3.50
C SER A 114 -14.88 -7.61 -4.88
N ASN A 115 -16.16 -7.29 -5.13
CA ASN A 115 -16.56 -6.38 -6.19
C ASN A 115 -16.56 -4.95 -5.63
N TYR A 116 -15.40 -4.28 -5.68
CA TYR A 116 -15.24 -2.94 -5.13
C TYR A 116 -15.56 -1.84 -6.16
N ILE A 117 -15.94 -0.68 -5.64
CA ILE A 117 -16.13 0.53 -6.43
C ILE A 117 -15.06 1.54 -6.02
N LEU A 118 -14.39 2.16 -6.98
CA LEU A 118 -13.47 3.26 -6.74
C LEU A 118 -14.28 4.55 -6.58
N TRP A 119 -14.03 5.26 -5.46
CA TRP A 119 -14.61 6.56 -5.22
C TRP A 119 -13.53 7.65 -5.32
N PRO A 120 -13.77 8.74 -6.05
CA PRO A 120 -12.79 9.80 -6.20
C PRO A 120 -12.52 10.51 -4.87
N ILE A 121 -11.24 10.69 -4.54
CA ILE A 121 -10.82 11.51 -3.39
C ILE A 121 -10.76 12.96 -3.83
N LYS A 122 -11.47 13.83 -3.11
CA LYS A 122 -11.35 15.29 -3.26
C LYS A 122 -10.48 15.82 -2.13
N HIS A 123 -9.39 16.47 -2.49
CA HIS A 123 -8.60 17.25 -1.54
C HIS A 123 -9.24 18.63 -1.42
N TYR A 124 -9.57 19.02 -0.19
CA TYR A 124 -10.09 20.35 0.13
C TYR A 124 -9.12 21.04 1.08
N ASP A 125 -8.60 22.19 0.66
CA ASP A 125 -7.72 23.00 1.49
C ASP A 125 -8.57 23.97 2.32
N ILE A 126 -8.67 23.67 3.61
CA ILE A 126 -9.44 24.49 4.57
C ILE A 126 -8.65 25.72 5.06
N SER A 127 -7.38 25.86 4.72
CA SER A 127 -6.55 26.99 5.21
C SER A 127 -7.00 28.34 4.67
N ASN A 128 -7.74 28.37 3.57
CA ASN A 128 -8.27 29.55 2.92
C ASN A 128 -9.77 29.77 3.15
N ASP A 129 -10.45 28.88 3.88
CA ASP A 129 -11.84 29.11 4.24
C ASP A 129 -11.91 30.15 5.37
N PRO A 130 -12.63 31.26 5.20
CA PRO A 130 -12.92 32.15 6.33
C PRO A 130 -13.78 31.35 7.31
N VAL A 131 -13.17 30.93 8.41
CA VAL A 131 -13.91 30.34 9.53
C VAL A 131 -14.82 31.47 10.06
N ASN A 132 -16.07 31.45 9.62
CA ASN A 132 -17.11 32.24 10.25
C ASN A 132 -17.35 31.64 11.65
N LEU A 133 -16.60 32.10 12.62
CA LEU A 133 -16.84 31.93 14.03
C LEU A 133 -17.99 32.85 14.48
#